data_2218cba828de0c44e2bd9679f965c551
#
_entry.id   2218cba828de0c44e2bd9679f965c551
#
_cell.length_a   1.000
_cell.length_b   1.000
_cell.length_c   1.000
_cell.angle_alpha   90.00
_cell.angle_beta   90.00
_cell.angle_gamma   90.00
#
_symmetry.space_group_name_H-M   'P 1'
#
loop_
_entity.id
_entity.type
_entity.pdbx_description
1 polymer ?
#
loop_
_entity_poly.entity_id
_entity_poly.type
_entity_poly.pdbx_seq_one_letter_code
_entity_poly.pdbx_strand_id
1 'polypeptide(L)'
;ITGGSASGKTKFLKDLGALFSKEEVCILSQDNYYKTADEHQRDSNGHINYDLPDCIDLEAFDDDIRKLCRNEAVKRREYRFQHDVQQGEWLEFQPAPIIIVEGLFIFYKKEIFSHFNLKIFIDAREEIKLKRRIQRDTRERNISEDFVYYQWENHVKPAFDQFLLPFKDQADLIINNNSHFENSL
;
A
#
# COMPACT_ATOMS: atom_id res chain seq x y z
N ILE A 1 -2.09 -4.32 7.12
CA ILE A 1 -3.29 -4.14 6.26
C ILE A 1 -2.86 -4.14 4.81
N THR A 2 -3.31 -5.12 4.01
CA THR A 2 -3.06 -5.18 2.57
C THR A 2 -4.34 -5.25 1.76
N GLY A 3 -4.21 -5.28 0.42
CA GLY A 3 -5.32 -5.40 -0.53
C GLY A 3 -4.99 -4.71 -1.85
N GLY A 4 -5.73 -4.99 -2.90
CA GLY A 4 -5.47 -4.46 -4.24
C GLY A 4 -5.55 -2.95 -4.35
N SER A 5 -5.04 -2.41 -5.45
CA SER A 5 -5.20 -0.98 -5.77
C SER A 5 -6.68 -0.60 -5.76
N ALA A 6 -6.99 0.55 -5.16
CA ALA A 6 -8.34 1.09 -5.01
C ALA A 6 -9.34 0.17 -4.24
N SER A 7 -8.86 -0.85 -3.50
CA SER A 7 -9.72 -1.64 -2.61
C SER A 7 -10.27 -0.85 -1.42
N GLY A 8 -9.67 0.31 -1.09
CA GLY A 8 -10.08 1.21 -0.02
C GLY A 8 -9.24 1.14 1.24
N LYS A 9 -8.02 0.60 1.17
CA LYS A 9 -7.06 0.55 2.29
C LYS A 9 -6.89 1.88 3.00
N THR A 10 -6.62 2.94 2.24
CA THR A 10 -6.35 4.29 2.78
C THR A 10 -7.54 4.83 3.57
N LYS A 11 -8.78 4.62 3.08
CA LYS A 11 -9.96 5.03 3.83
C LYS A 11 -10.14 4.22 5.10
N PHE A 12 -10.01 2.90 5.02
CA PHE A 12 -10.08 2.01 6.19
C PHE A 12 -9.03 2.39 7.23
N LEU A 13 -7.79 2.63 6.79
CA LEU A 13 -6.70 3.04 7.66
C LEU A 13 -6.99 4.38 8.36
N LYS A 14 -7.55 5.35 7.62
CA LYS A 14 -7.95 6.64 8.19
C LYS A 14 -9.03 6.48 9.25
N ASP A 15 -10.06 5.69 8.97
CA ASP A 15 -11.18 5.46 9.88
C ASP A 15 -10.70 4.68 11.12
N LEU A 16 -9.89 3.64 10.92
CA LEU A 16 -9.28 2.88 12.02
C LEU A 16 -8.34 3.74 12.87
N GLY A 17 -7.46 4.51 12.23
CA GLY A 17 -6.51 5.38 12.94
C GLY A 17 -7.20 6.48 13.77
N ALA A 18 -8.39 6.91 13.38
CA ALA A 18 -9.17 7.89 14.12
C ALA A 18 -9.74 7.36 15.46
N LEU A 19 -9.70 6.04 15.68
CA LEU A 19 -10.12 5.41 16.95
C LEU A 19 -9.05 5.47 18.05
N PHE A 20 -7.82 5.86 17.68
CA PHE A 20 -6.66 5.88 18.59
C PHE A 20 -6.11 7.30 18.73
N SER A 21 -5.50 7.59 19.86
CA SER A 21 -4.66 8.78 20.01
C SER A 21 -3.33 8.61 19.26
N LYS A 22 -2.61 9.72 19.05
CA LYS A 22 -1.31 9.69 18.36
C LYS A 22 -0.22 8.96 19.14
N GLU A 23 -0.39 8.85 20.44
CA GLU A 23 0.52 8.15 21.34
C GLU A 23 0.27 6.63 21.35
N GLU A 24 -0.92 6.21 20.93
CA GLU A 24 -1.31 4.78 20.93
C GLU A 24 -0.98 4.07 19.62
N VAL A 25 -0.86 4.81 18.50
CA VAL A 25 -0.69 4.20 17.19
C VAL A 25 0.40 4.84 16.35
N CYS A 26 1.27 4.02 15.79
CA CYS A 26 2.18 4.38 14.71
C CYS A 26 1.67 3.76 13.41
N ILE A 27 1.55 4.56 12.36
CA ILE A 27 1.10 4.09 11.03
C ILE A 27 2.25 4.21 10.05
N LEU A 28 2.73 3.08 9.54
CA LEU A 28 3.81 2.99 8.55
C LEU A 28 3.25 2.56 7.20
N SER A 29 3.34 3.44 6.20
CA SER A 29 2.94 3.12 4.82
C SER A 29 4.13 2.60 4.02
N GLN A 30 3.91 1.48 3.31
CA GLN A 30 4.87 0.93 2.36
C GLN A 30 5.14 1.86 1.18
N ASP A 31 4.20 2.76 0.86
CA ASP A 31 4.36 3.70 -0.25
C ASP A 31 5.58 4.62 -0.05
N ASN A 32 6.00 4.88 1.20
CA ASN A 32 7.21 5.67 1.48
C ASN A 32 8.54 4.94 1.14
N TYR A 33 8.47 3.74 0.62
CA TYR A 33 9.60 2.90 0.24
C TYR A 33 9.68 2.63 -1.27
N TYR A 34 8.89 3.35 -2.10
CA TYR A 34 9.09 3.32 -3.54
C TYR A 34 10.51 3.79 -3.88
N LYS A 35 11.16 3.02 -4.75
CA LYS A 35 12.46 3.36 -5.32
C LYS A 35 12.32 4.53 -6.31
N THR A 36 13.44 5.06 -6.77
CA THR A 36 13.46 6.12 -7.78
C THR A 36 12.98 5.61 -9.16
N ALA A 37 12.45 6.50 -9.99
CA ALA A 37 11.81 6.12 -11.25
C ALA A 37 12.75 5.40 -12.25
N ASP A 38 14.04 5.66 -12.17
CA ASP A 38 15.08 5.04 -12.99
C ASP A 38 15.40 3.59 -12.59
N GLU A 39 15.05 3.19 -11.38
CA GLU A 39 15.19 1.81 -10.89
C GLU A 39 14.01 0.91 -11.28
N HIS A 40 12.93 1.47 -11.83
CA HIS A 40 11.73 0.71 -12.15
C HIS A 40 11.78 0.05 -13.51
N GLN A 41 11.18 -1.15 -13.59
CA GLN A 41 11.01 -1.87 -14.84
C GLN A 41 9.96 -1.17 -15.72
N ARG A 42 10.24 -1.19 -17.03
CA ARG A 42 9.31 -0.71 -18.05
C ARG A 42 8.68 -1.89 -18.76
N ASP A 43 7.42 -1.74 -19.11
CA ASP A 43 6.72 -2.70 -19.95
C ASP A 43 7.18 -2.62 -21.43
N SER A 44 6.60 -3.46 -22.28
CA SER A 44 6.92 -3.52 -23.73
C SER A 44 6.61 -2.21 -24.48
N ASN A 45 5.79 -1.34 -23.92
CA ASN A 45 5.43 -0.05 -24.48
C ASN A 45 6.24 1.11 -23.87
N GLY A 46 7.22 0.80 -23.01
CA GLY A 46 8.11 1.77 -22.36
C GLY A 46 7.52 2.45 -21.13
N HIS A 47 6.33 2.07 -20.68
CA HIS A 47 5.72 2.62 -19.47
C HIS A 47 6.26 1.95 -18.21
N ILE A 48 6.52 2.74 -17.16
CA ILE A 48 6.94 2.19 -15.87
C ILE A 48 5.78 1.43 -15.23
N ASN A 49 6.06 0.21 -14.78
CA ASN A 49 5.12 -0.58 -14.01
C ASN A 49 5.41 -0.41 -12.50
N TYR A 50 4.64 0.43 -11.83
CA TYR A 50 4.74 0.66 -10.38
C TYR A 50 4.04 -0.41 -9.52
N ASP A 51 3.31 -1.33 -10.13
CA ASP A 51 2.55 -2.37 -9.45
C ASP A 51 3.35 -3.68 -9.27
N LEU A 52 4.70 -3.59 -9.20
CA LEU A 52 5.61 -4.71 -8.95
C LEU A 52 6.26 -4.62 -7.57
N PRO A 53 6.48 -5.75 -6.86
CA PRO A 53 7.19 -5.74 -5.57
C PRO A 53 8.58 -5.14 -5.63
N ASP A 54 9.28 -5.30 -6.77
CA ASP A 54 10.63 -4.78 -6.99
C ASP A 54 10.71 -3.25 -7.03
N CYS A 55 9.56 -2.58 -7.19
CA CYS A 55 9.47 -1.12 -7.09
C CYS A 55 9.62 -0.61 -5.66
N ILE A 56 9.50 -1.49 -4.68
CA ILE A 56 9.58 -1.17 -3.25
C ILE A 56 10.93 -1.64 -2.70
N ASP A 57 11.58 -0.81 -1.91
CA ASP A 57 12.71 -1.21 -1.07
C ASP A 57 12.20 -2.01 0.14
N LEU A 58 11.94 -3.30 -0.12
CA LEU A 58 11.38 -4.20 0.90
C LEU A 58 12.37 -4.51 2.02
N GLU A 59 13.69 -4.32 1.81
CA GLU A 59 14.70 -4.52 2.83
C GLU A 59 14.71 -3.35 3.81
N ALA A 60 14.73 -2.13 3.31
CA ALA A 60 14.62 -0.95 4.15
C ALA A 60 13.28 -0.89 4.90
N PHE A 61 12.19 -1.37 4.27
CA PHE A 61 10.89 -1.47 4.89
C PHE A 61 10.87 -2.46 6.06
N ASP A 62 11.44 -3.66 5.89
CA ASP A 62 11.57 -4.67 6.93
C ASP A 62 12.44 -4.18 8.09
N ASP A 63 13.56 -3.53 7.79
CA ASP A 63 14.45 -2.96 8.81
C ASP A 63 13.76 -1.92 9.68
N ASP A 64 12.92 -1.07 9.08
CA ASP A 64 12.20 -0.05 9.84
C ASP A 64 11.06 -0.62 10.67
N ILE A 65 10.36 -1.64 10.19
CA ILE A 65 9.40 -2.39 11.02
C ILE A 65 10.11 -2.97 12.25
N ARG A 66 11.28 -3.58 12.06
CA ARG A 66 12.08 -4.14 13.16
C ARG A 66 12.54 -3.08 14.16
N LYS A 67 12.94 -1.89 13.69
CA LYS A 67 13.31 -0.77 14.56
C LYS A 67 12.12 -0.32 15.42
N LEU A 68 10.96 -0.08 14.78
CA LEU A 68 9.75 0.29 15.50
C LEU A 68 9.35 -0.76 16.56
N CYS A 69 9.44 -2.06 16.22
CA CYS A 69 9.20 -3.15 17.17
C CYS A 69 10.20 -3.19 18.33
N ARG A 70 11.41 -2.62 18.17
CA ARG A 70 12.42 -2.46 19.22
C ARG A 70 12.35 -1.12 19.94
N ASN A 71 11.27 -0.37 19.72
CA ASN A 71 11.07 0.95 20.31
C ASN A 71 12.07 2.01 19.83
N GLU A 72 12.51 1.89 18.57
CA GLU A 72 13.41 2.84 17.90
C GLU A 72 12.61 3.64 16.86
N ALA A 73 12.77 4.97 16.88
CA ALA A 73 12.13 5.85 15.90
C ALA A 73 12.78 5.71 14.51
N VAL A 74 12.00 5.89 13.46
CA VAL A 74 12.48 5.85 12.07
C VAL A 74 12.10 7.13 11.32
N LYS A 75 12.89 7.46 10.29
CA LYS A 75 12.64 8.61 9.41
C LYS A 75 12.65 8.16 7.97
N ARG A 76 11.63 8.60 7.21
CA ARG A 76 11.50 8.33 5.78
C ARG A 76 11.06 9.57 5.03
N ARG A 77 11.41 9.64 3.74
CA ARG A 77 10.83 10.63 2.84
C ARG A 77 9.39 10.27 2.53
N GLU A 78 8.51 11.26 2.56
CA GLU A 78 7.13 11.08 2.10
C GLU A 78 7.12 10.77 0.60
N TYR A 79 6.45 9.70 0.21
CA TYR A 79 6.20 9.43 -1.20
C TYR A 79 5.07 10.32 -1.72
N ARG A 80 5.36 11.05 -2.79
CA ARG A 80 4.37 11.85 -3.50
C ARG A 80 4.31 11.40 -4.96
N PHE A 81 3.14 11.00 -5.40
CA PHE A 81 2.93 10.52 -6.77
C PHE A 81 3.41 11.57 -7.80
N GLN A 82 4.14 11.13 -8.82
CA GLN A 82 4.76 11.98 -9.87
C GLN A 82 5.83 12.97 -9.38
N HIS A 83 6.26 12.92 -8.15
CA HIS A 83 7.40 13.69 -7.66
C HIS A 83 8.60 12.78 -7.43
N ASP A 84 9.78 13.36 -7.53
CA ASP A 84 10.99 12.67 -7.14
C ASP A 84 10.91 12.32 -5.64
N VAL A 85 11.22 11.08 -5.30
CA VAL A 85 11.25 10.61 -3.90
C VAL A 85 12.13 11.51 -3.03
N GLN A 86 13.19 12.09 -3.59
CA GLN A 86 14.10 13.01 -2.89
C GLN A 86 13.46 14.35 -2.52
N GLN A 87 12.33 14.72 -3.15
CA GLN A 87 11.62 15.99 -2.89
C GLN A 87 10.57 15.88 -1.79
N GLY A 88 10.23 14.65 -1.33
CA GLY A 88 9.29 14.44 -0.23
C GLY A 88 9.79 15.04 1.09
N GLU A 89 8.87 15.48 1.94
CA GLU A 89 9.20 15.90 3.31
C GLU A 89 9.67 14.72 4.15
N TRP A 90 10.47 15.00 5.20
CA TRP A 90 10.85 13.98 6.14
C TRP A 90 9.69 13.69 7.10
N LEU A 91 9.22 12.46 7.10
CA LEU A 91 8.30 11.92 8.09
C LEU A 91 9.10 11.22 9.19
N GLU A 92 8.69 11.43 10.42
CA GLU A 92 9.23 10.75 11.58
C GLU A 92 8.15 9.86 12.20
N PHE A 93 8.48 8.57 12.34
CA PHE A 93 7.60 7.57 12.91
C PHE A 93 8.12 7.21 14.30
N GLN A 94 7.34 7.56 15.33
CA GLN A 94 7.63 7.18 16.71
C GLN A 94 7.04 5.81 17.02
N PRO A 95 7.78 4.95 17.74
CA PRO A 95 7.20 3.69 18.20
C PRO A 95 5.98 3.95 19.08
N ALA A 96 5.00 3.05 18.97
CA ALA A 96 3.77 3.12 19.74
C ALA A 96 3.32 1.69 20.13
N PRO A 97 2.43 1.53 21.13
CA PRO A 97 1.89 0.23 21.50
C PRO A 97 1.26 -0.53 20.33
N ILE A 98 0.66 0.19 19.38
CA ILE A 98 0.07 -0.38 18.16
C ILE A 98 0.86 0.16 16.96
N ILE A 99 1.40 -0.76 16.15
CA ILE A 99 2.05 -0.42 14.89
C ILE A 99 1.18 -0.95 13.76
N ILE A 100 0.58 -0.05 12.98
CA ILE A 100 -0.20 -0.39 11.80
C ILE A 100 0.69 -0.24 10.57
N VAL A 101 0.91 -1.33 9.87
CA VAL A 101 1.65 -1.36 8.61
C VAL A 101 0.68 -1.57 7.47
N GLU A 102 0.76 -0.73 6.42
CA GLU A 102 -0.10 -0.88 5.24
C GLU A 102 0.67 -0.81 3.94
N GLY A 103 0.17 -1.50 2.92
CA GLY A 103 0.74 -1.49 1.57
C GLY A 103 0.21 -2.59 0.69
N LEU A 104 0.66 -2.60 -0.57
CA LEU A 104 0.29 -3.64 -1.53
C LEU A 104 0.97 -4.97 -1.21
N PHE A 105 2.28 -4.97 -0.98
CA PHE A 105 3.13 -6.16 -0.97
C PHE A 105 3.59 -6.58 0.43
N ILE A 106 2.90 -6.15 1.49
CA ILE A 106 3.32 -6.45 2.86
C ILE A 106 3.20 -7.94 3.24
N PHE A 107 2.41 -8.73 2.48
CA PHE A 107 2.32 -10.19 2.67
C PHE A 107 3.27 -10.96 1.75
N TYR A 108 3.92 -10.29 0.80
CA TYR A 108 4.72 -10.94 -0.23
C TYR A 108 6.01 -11.59 0.30
N LYS A 109 6.77 -10.88 1.17
CA LYS A 109 7.97 -11.42 1.82
C LYS A 109 7.62 -12.07 3.16
N LYS A 110 8.03 -13.33 3.34
CA LYS A 110 7.79 -14.10 4.57
C LYS A 110 8.35 -13.41 5.81
N GLU A 111 9.51 -12.77 5.70
CA GLU A 111 10.16 -12.04 6.77
C GLU A 111 9.25 -10.92 7.29
N ILE A 112 8.74 -10.08 6.38
CA ILE A 112 7.83 -8.98 6.71
C ILE A 112 6.52 -9.53 7.27
N PHE A 113 5.94 -10.54 6.61
CA PHE A 113 4.70 -11.19 7.03
C PHE A 113 4.75 -11.72 8.47
N SER A 114 5.93 -12.22 8.89
CA SER A 114 6.11 -12.79 10.22
C SER A 114 6.06 -11.79 11.38
N HIS A 115 6.20 -10.49 11.11
CA HIS A 115 6.11 -9.46 12.15
C HIS A 115 4.67 -9.19 12.60
N PHE A 116 3.68 -9.52 11.77
CA PHE A 116 2.29 -9.11 12.01
C PHE A 116 1.55 -10.08 12.94
N ASN A 117 1.00 -9.56 14.03
CA ASN A 117 0.12 -10.29 14.93
C ASN A 117 -1.31 -10.40 14.37
N LEU A 118 -1.77 -9.41 13.63
CA LEU A 118 -3.08 -9.37 12.96
C LEU A 118 -2.90 -8.97 11.50
N LYS A 119 -3.45 -9.77 10.61
CA LYS A 119 -3.32 -9.64 9.16
C LYS A 119 -4.69 -9.38 8.54
N ILE A 120 -4.86 -8.21 7.95
CA ILE A 120 -6.14 -7.78 7.36
C ILE A 120 -5.96 -7.62 5.86
N PHE A 121 -6.81 -8.29 5.09
CA PHE A 121 -6.89 -8.13 3.64
C PHE A 121 -8.17 -7.36 3.27
N ILE A 122 -8.02 -6.19 2.66
CA ILE A 122 -9.14 -5.40 2.16
C ILE A 122 -9.39 -5.73 0.69
N ASP A 123 -10.55 -6.29 0.41
CA ASP A 123 -10.94 -6.64 -0.94
C ASP A 123 -12.19 -5.88 -1.39
N ALA A 124 -12.35 -5.80 -2.69
CA ALA A 124 -13.55 -5.30 -3.34
C ALA A 124 -13.66 -5.94 -4.73
N ARG A 125 -14.87 -6.02 -5.28
CA ARG A 125 -15.08 -6.51 -6.64
C ARG A 125 -14.27 -5.71 -7.64
N GLU A 126 -13.80 -6.39 -8.68
CA GLU A 126 -12.87 -5.82 -9.67
C GLU A 126 -13.45 -4.55 -10.31
N GLU A 127 -14.71 -4.58 -10.73
CA GLU A 127 -15.38 -3.43 -11.33
C GLU A 127 -15.46 -2.21 -10.39
N ILE A 128 -15.55 -2.45 -9.08
CA ILE A 128 -15.58 -1.38 -8.07
C ILE A 128 -14.18 -0.79 -7.89
N LYS A 129 -13.16 -1.63 -7.83
CA LYS A 129 -11.76 -1.20 -7.74
C LYS A 129 -11.39 -0.37 -8.97
N LEU A 130 -11.71 -0.85 -10.17
CA LEU A 130 -11.44 -0.14 -11.42
C LEU A 130 -12.15 1.23 -11.45
N LYS A 131 -13.44 1.27 -11.17
CA LYS A 131 -14.22 2.53 -11.11
C LYS A 131 -13.61 3.55 -10.14
N ARG A 132 -13.21 3.10 -8.95
CA ARG A 132 -12.59 3.95 -7.93
C ARG A 132 -11.21 4.45 -8.40
N ARG A 133 -10.42 3.60 -9.06
CA ARG A 133 -9.11 3.97 -9.61
C ARG A 133 -9.26 5.01 -10.72
N ILE A 134 -10.20 4.83 -11.65
CA ILE A 134 -10.48 5.81 -12.70
C ILE A 134 -10.83 7.16 -12.06
N GLN A 135 -11.78 7.18 -11.11
CA GLN A 135 -12.18 8.42 -10.46
C GLN A 135 -11.03 9.13 -9.73
N ARG A 136 -10.19 8.38 -9.01
CA ARG A 136 -9.04 8.93 -8.30
C ARG A 136 -7.99 9.45 -9.29
N ASP A 137 -7.56 8.62 -10.22
CA ASP A 137 -6.39 8.90 -11.05
C ASP A 137 -6.69 9.98 -12.10
N THR A 138 -7.94 10.08 -12.58
CA THR A 138 -8.33 11.19 -13.46
C THR A 138 -8.48 12.51 -12.71
N ARG A 139 -9.02 12.53 -11.49
CA ARG A 139 -9.29 13.77 -10.75
C ARG A 139 -8.09 14.30 -9.98
N GLU A 140 -7.32 13.38 -9.35
CA GLU A 140 -6.27 13.75 -8.41
C GLU A 140 -4.87 13.69 -9.03
N ARG A 141 -4.70 12.85 -10.08
CA ARG A 141 -3.40 12.56 -10.69
C ARG A 141 -3.28 13.05 -12.13
N ASN A 142 -4.36 13.60 -12.66
CA ASN A 142 -4.43 14.09 -14.05
C ASN A 142 -4.01 13.05 -15.11
N ILE A 143 -4.35 11.77 -14.86
CA ILE A 143 -4.11 10.66 -15.77
C ILE A 143 -5.35 10.48 -16.66
N SER A 144 -5.15 10.27 -17.96
CA SER A 144 -6.27 10.01 -18.88
C SER A 144 -6.94 8.67 -18.54
N GLU A 145 -8.25 8.58 -18.74
CA GLU A 145 -9.01 7.37 -18.50
C GLU A 145 -8.48 6.18 -19.31
N ASP A 146 -8.15 6.38 -20.58
CA ASP A 146 -7.57 5.35 -21.44
C ASP A 146 -6.26 4.79 -20.86
N PHE A 147 -5.41 5.66 -20.29
CA PHE A 147 -4.17 5.21 -19.68
C PHE A 147 -4.41 4.50 -18.34
N VAL A 148 -5.44 4.87 -17.59
CA VAL A 148 -5.85 4.12 -16.39
C VAL A 148 -6.31 2.71 -16.76
N TYR A 149 -7.11 2.55 -17.83
CA TYR A 149 -7.49 1.24 -18.36
C TYR A 149 -6.28 0.43 -18.80
N TYR A 150 -5.35 1.06 -19.54
CA TYR A 150 -4.11 0.41 -19.95
C TYR A 150 -3.33 -0.14 -18.74
N GLN A 151 -3.10 0.70 -17.73
CA GLN A 151 -2.40 0.28 -16.51
C GLN A 151 -3.17 -0.82 -15.76
N TRP A 152 -4.51 -0.74 -15.76
CA TRP A 152 -5.32 -1.75 -15.09
C TRP A 152 -5.09 -3.14 -15.68
N GLU A 153 -5.19 -3.26 -17.00
CA GLU A 153 -5.08 -4.55 -17.69
C GLU A 153 -3.63 -5.07 -17.75
N ASN A 154 -2.66 -4.18 -17.90
CA ASN A 154 -1.27 -4.59 -18.15
C ASN A 154 -0.38 -4.59 -16.89
N HIS A 155 -0.74 -3.85 -15.84
CA HIS A 155 0.07 -3.74 -14.63
C HIS A 155 -0.69 -4.23 -13.38
N VAL A 156 -1.83 -3.59 -13.06
CA VAL A 156 -2.51 -3.77 -11.78
C VAL A 156 -3.10 -5.16 -11.61
N LYS A 157 -3.84 -5.63 -12.61
CA LYS A 157 -4.52 -6.93 -12.56
C LYS A 157 -3.51 -8.09 -12.57
N PRO A 158 -2.52 -8.15 -13.48
CA PRO A 158 -1.47 -9.16 -13.41
C PRO A 158 -0.71 -9.17 -12.09
N ALA A 159 -0.38 -7.98 -11.55
CA ALA A 159 0.32 -7.88 -10.29
C ALA A 159 -0.55 -8.34 -9.11
N PHE A 160 -1.84 -8.02 -9.12
CA PHE A 160 -2.77 -8.51 -8.09
C PHE A 160 -2.85 -10.03 -8.10
N ASP A 161 -3.02 -10.65 -9.28
CA ASP A 161 -3.16 -12.10 -9.43
C ASP A 161 -1.88 -12.83 -9.02
N GLN A 162 -0.72 -12.25 -9.31
CA GLN A 162 0.58 -12.86 -9.05
C GLN A 162 1.10 -12.63 -7.62
N PHE A 163 0.93 -11.42 -7.06
CA PHE A 163 1.64 -11.00 -5.85
C PHE A 163 0.73 -10.71 -4.66
N LEU A 164 -0.58 -10.62 -4.83
CA LEU A 164 -1.52 -10.35 -3.74
C LEU A 164 -2.50 -11.49 -3.51
N LEU A 165 -3.16 -11.94 -4.56
CA LEU A 165 -4.20 -12.97 -4.48
C LEU A 165 -3.74 -14.28 -3.82
N PRO A 166 -2.51 -14.80 -4.08
CA PRO A 166 -2.02 -16.03 -3.44
C PRO A 166 -1.87 -15.93 -1.91
N PHE A 167 -1.81 -14.71 -1.37
CA PHE A 167 -1.65 -14.46 0.07
C PHE A 167 -2.96 -14.08 0.76
N LYS A 168 -4.04 -13.93 0.03
CA LYS A 168 -5.33 -13.48 0.56
C LYS A 168 -5.86 -14.41 1.66
N ASP A 169 -5.79 -15.72 1.45
CA ASP A 169 -6.28 -16.71 2.41
C ASP A 169 -5.37 -16.89 3.65
N GLN A 170 -4.23 -16.18 3.67
CA GLN A 170 -3.34 -16.12 4.84
C GLN A 170 -3.68 -14.96 5.78
N ALA A 171 -4.65 -14.13 5.41
CA ALA A 171 -5.14 -13.06 6.27
C ALA A 171 -6.04 -13.61 7.37
N ASP A 172 -5.91 -13.06 8.57
CA ASP A 172 -6.79 -13.38 9.70
C ASP A 172 -8.20 -12.82 9.48
N LEU A 173 -8.30 -11.68 8.79
CA LEU A 173 -9.56 -11.03 8.42
C LEU A 173 -9.56 -10.62 6.95
N ILE A 174 -10.63 -10.94 6.23
CA ILE A 174 -10.90 -10.45 4.88
C ILE A 174 -12.10 -9.52 4.94
N ILE A 175 -11.89 -8.24 4.64
CA ILE A 175 -12.92 -7.20 4.67
C ILE A 175 -13.35 -6.89 3.24
N ASN A 176 -14.61 -7.16 2.92
CA ASN A 176 -15.20 -6.89 1.60
C ASN A 176 -15.75 -5.46 1.54
N ASN A 177 -15.02 -4.57 0.89
CA ASN A 177 -15.37 -3.16 0.71
C ASN A 177 -16.13 -2.92 -0.62
N ASN A 178 -17.26 -3.54 -0.80
CA ASN A 178 -18.08 -3.34 -2.00
C ASN A 178 -19.03 -2.13 -1.88
N SER A 179 -19.34 -1.69 -0.66
CA SER A 179 -20.16 -0.50 -0.39
C SER A 179 -19.50 0.42 0.63
N HIS A 180 -19.54 0.08 1.91
CA HIS A 180 -18.95 0.84 3.02
C HIS A 180 -18.41 -0.12 4.10
N PHE A 181 -17.40 0.32 4.85
CA PHE A 181 -16.80 -0.46 5.96
C PHE A 181 -17.58 -0.37 7.26
N GLU A 182 -18.57 0.48 7.36
CA GLU A 182 -19.21 0.90 8.63
C GLU A 182 -19.66 -0.27 9.53
N ASN A 183 -19.83 -1.45 8.95
CA ASN A 183 -20.18 -2.67 9.70
C ASN A 183 -18.98 -3.59 10.00
N SER A 184 -17.75 -3.14 9.74
CA SER A 184 -16.53 -3.96 9.85
C SER A 184 -15.49 -3.37 10.84
N LEU A 185 -15.82 -2.25 11.44
CA LEU A 185 -15.03 -1.57 12.48
C LEU A 185 -15.62 -1.76 13.86
#